data_d19d6cbeecbeab2b85ddc1ed60b8725c
#
_entry.id   d19d6cbeecbeab2b85ddc1ed60b8725c
#
_cell.length_a   1.000
_cell.length_b   1.000
_cell.length_c   1.000
_cell.angle_alpha   90.00
_cell.angle_beta   90.00
_cell.angle_gamma   90.00
#
_symmetry.space_group_name_H-M   'P 1'
#
loop_
_entity.id
_entity.type
_entity.pdbx_description
1 polymer ?
#
loop_
_entity_poly.entity_id
_entity_poly.type
_entity_poly.pdbx_seq_one_letter_code
_entity_poly.pdbx_strand_id
1 'polypeptide(L)'
;MNQSEKIESMIFSELRGNKSFNITVEERVTCLEALFNHGEYNPHEDDDESTINMAKRYQDIVEAFPEELKNEAFPFFIDWLKYNVIMVEIIAYSDENAYTIFETMNDRGLNLTPSEMLKGFILSRFKNSDKRKLSNEQWKKAMIDLKSFERDEEQRFFQSWLRAKYADSIRSGGVGSQNEDFEKIGTRFHSWVRDNLKKIGLDENDDQTFENFIQKDFKFYLKYYIKILNAEKTPTPELEHVYYINQWGIAPTLSFPLMLSPLNLDDSEEVICRKINIVARYIETFVVRRSINFRKFSSNSIRYTMYSLVKEIRGKSIDELMEILSKKLSEMQESFDKMNEFRLHGQNYRFVKFLLSRITAWIEQKAGINTSFISYYQPETGKPFEVEHIWADKFSRHEDEFVQEHEFKQYRNRIGDLVLLPRGTNQSYGDLPYEKKHVHYIKENLLVKSLCPLAYENNPNFTNLKNNLGLPFRAHTEFKKKDIDERQKLYQAICEQIWDHELKN
;
A
#
# COMPACT_ATOMS: atom_id res chain seq x y z
N MET A 1 26.57 32.60 -46.90
CA MET A 1 25.69 32.31 -45.75
C MET A 1 26.58 32.15 -44.53
N ASN A 2 26.42 32.99 -43.54
CA ASN A 2 27.21 32.94 -42.30
C ASN A 2 26.79 31.64 -41.52
N GLN A 3 27.72 31.05 -40.78
CA GLN A 3 27.42 29.82 -40.00
C GLN A 3 26.24 30.01 -39.05
N SER A 4 26.08 31.22 -38.49
CA SER A 4 24.96 31.60 -37.63
C SER A 4 23.61 31.46 -38.36
N GLU A 5 23.49 31.90 -39.61
CA GLU A 5 22.24 31.79 -40.41
C GLU A 5 21.91 30.34 -40.73
N LYS A 6 22.93 29.47 -40.88
CA LYS A 6 22.71 28.04 -41.10
C LYS A 6 22.17 27.32 -39.87
N ILE A 7 22.65 27.68 -38.65
CA ILE A 7 22.18 27.11 -37.41
C ILE A 7 20.78 27.64 -37.09
N GLU A 8 20.51 28.91 -37.34
CA GLU A 8 19.21 29.53 -37.12
C GLU A 8 18.11 28.85 -37.92
N SER A 9 18.38 28.48 -39.18
CA SER A 9 17.41 27.74 -39.99
C SER A 9 17.13 26.31 -39.56
N MET A 10 17.96 25.74 -38.70
CA MET A 10 17.71 24.44 -38.04
C MET A 10 16.80 24.56 -36.83
N ILE A 11 16.74 25.74 -36.20
CA ILE A 11 15.95 25.99 -34.99
C ILE A 11 14.61 26.61 -35.34
N PHE A 12 14.58 27.52 -36.32
CA PHE A 12 13.41 28.29 -36.68
C PHE A 12 13.01 28.07 -38.15
N SER A 13 11.73 28.11 -38.39
CA SER A 13 11.10 28.30 -39.68
C SER A 13 10.31 29.61 -39.70
N GLU A 14 10.11 30.15 -40.89
CA GLU A 14 9.30 31.33 -41.10
C GLU A 14 7.94 30.91 -41.66
N LEU A 15 6.87 31.16 -40.93
CA LEU A 15 5.51 30.89 -41.34
C LEU A 15 4.73 32.20 -41.43
N ARG A 16 4.35 32.62 -42.66
CA ARG A 16 3.59 33.85 -42.91
C ARG A 16 4.26 35.13 -42.35
N GLY A 17 5.61 35.20 -42.42
CA GLY A 17 6.36 36.33 -41.94
C GLY A 17 6.64 36.32 -40.43
N ASN A 18 6.19 35.32 -39.70
CA ASN A 18 6.52 35.15 -38.29
C ASN A 18 7.49 34.00 -38.10
N LYS A 19 8.50 34.24 -37.32
CA LYS A 19 9.53 33.27 -36.94
C LYS A 19 8.96 32.34 -35.83
N SER A 20 9.02 31.04 -36.04
CA SER A 20 8.59 30.03 -35.04
C SER A 20 9.60 28.92 -34.93
N PHE A 21 9.71 28.31 -33.74
CA PHE A 21 10.55 27.13 -33.56
C PHE A 21 10.08 25.99 -34.45
N ASN A 22 11.01 25.22 -35.03
CA ASN A 22 10.71 24.06 -35.86
C ASN A 22 9.98 22.96 -35.09
N ILE A 23 10.26 22.85 -33.76
CA ILE A 23 9.57 21.95 -32.86
C ILE A 23 8.90 22.81 -31.78
N THR A 24 7.60 22.92 -31.81
CA THR A 24 6.80 23.69 -30.86
C THR A 24 5.92 22.75 -30.02
N VAL A 25 6.05 22.88 -28.71
CA VAL A 25 5.14 22.32 -27.71
C VAL A 25 4.72 23.48 -26.84
N GLU A 26 3.44 23.79 -26.78
CA GLU A 26 2.88 25.01 -26.18
C GLU A 26 3.46 25.31 -24.79
N GLU A 27 3.54 24.27 -23.94
CA GLU A 27 4.03 24.39 -22.57
C GLU A 27 5.54 24.71 -22.49
N ARG A 28 6.31 24.46 -23.54
CA ARG A 28 7.77 24.61 -23.56
C ARG A 28 8.27 25.87 -24.25
N VAL A 29 7.39 26.60 -24.95
CA VAL A 29 7.78 27.76 -25.78
C VAL A 29 8.49 28.80 -24.93
N THR A 30 7.97 29.17 -23.77
CA THR A 30 8.56 30.16 -22.87
C THR A 30 9.97 29.75 -22.42
N CYS A 31 10.16 28.48 -22.09
CA CYS A 31 11.47 27.94 -21.71
C CYS A 31 12.44 27.96 -22.89
N LEU A 32 11.99 27.51 -24.10
CA LEU A 32 12.80 27.52 -25.31
C LEU A 32 13.24 28.94 -25.67
N GLU A 33 12.37 29.92 -25.61
CA GLU A 33 12.68 31.33 -25.87
C GLU A 33 13.68 31.88 -24.88
N ALA A 34 13.55 31.59 -23.58
CA ALA A 34 14.48 32.03 -22.57
C ALA A 34 15.87 31.39 -22.76
N LEU A 35 15.91 30.07 -23.02
CA LEU A 35 17.16 29.37 -23.28
C LEU A 35 17.86 29.87 -24.55
N PHE A 36 17.09 30.17 -25.59
CA PHE A 36 17.65 30.70 -26.87
C PHE A 36 18.16 32.14 -26.71
N ASN A 37 17.41 33.01 -26.06
CA ASN A 37 17.73 34.44 -25.96
C ASN A 37 18.72 34.77 -24.83
N HIS A 38 18.68 34.03 -23.73
CA HIS A 38 19.40 34.33 -22.50
C HIS A 38 20.38 33.24 -22.07
N GLY A 39 20.26 32.02 -22.61
CA GLY A 39 21.06 30.86 -22.23
C GLY A 39 20.73 30.26 -20.87
N GLU A 40 19.64 30.71 -20.23
CA GLU A 40 19.21 30.21 -18.93
C GLU A 40 17.67 30.27 -18.79
N TYR A 41 17.15 29.37 -17.99
CA TYR A 41 15.76 29.36 -17.56
C TYR A 41 15.67 28.79 -16.14
N ASN A 42 15.07 29.54 -15.23
CA ASN A 42 14.83 29.11 -13.86
C ASN A 42 13.39 28.60 -13.75
N PRO A 43 13.18 27.26 -13.59
CA PRO A 43 11.84 26.71 -13.50
C PRO A 43 11.05 27.27 -12.31
N HIS A 44 9.77 27.54 -12.52
CA HIS A 44 8.82 27.90 -11.47
C HIS A 44 8.16 26.66 -10.88
N GLU A 45 7.55 26.79 -9.68
CA GLU A 45 6.87 25.66 -9.03
C GLU A 45 5.68 25.13 -9.84
N ASP A 46 5.07 25.98 -10.67
CA ASP A 46 3.91 25.62 -11.52
C ASP A 46 4.32 25.11 -12.91
N ASP A 47 5.60 25.04 -13.23
CA ASP A 47 6.05 24.54 -14.52
C ASP A 47 5.81 23.03 -14.63
N ASP A 48 5.43 22.59 -15.84
CA ASP A 48 5.29 21.17 -16.06
C ASP A 48 6.64 20.43 -16.04
N GLU A 49 6.60 19.13 -15.74
CA GLU A 49 7.80 18.28 -15.64
C GLU A 49 8.65 18.30 -16.92
N SER A 50 8.02 18.49 -18.09
CA SER A 50 8.75 18.53 -19.36
C SER A 50 9.55 19.81 -19.55
N THR A 51 9.05 20.93 -19.04
CA THR A 51 9.72 22.23 -19.02
C THR A 51 10.92 22.20 -18.05
N ILE A 52 10.70 21.68 -16.84
CA ILE A 52 11.76 21.48 -15.84
C ILE A 52 12.88 20.58 -16.38
N ASN A 53 12.51 19.47 -16.99
CA ASN A 53 13.47 18.53 -17.59
C ASN A 53 14.24 19.16 -18.76
N MET A 54 13.60 19.99 -19.57
CA MET A 54 14.26 20.70 -20.66
C MET A 54 15.33 21.66 -20.14
N ALA A 55 14.99 22.51 -19.17
CA ALA A 55 15.92 23.43 -18.54
C ALA A 55 17.11 22.69 -17.92
N LYS A 56 16.84 21.61 -17.21
CA LYS A 56 17.87 20.76 -16.60
C LYS A 56 18.78 20.11 -17.64
N ARG A 57 18.22 19.52 -18.71
CA ARG A 57 19.01 18.90 -19.77
C ARG A 57 19.87 19.90 -20.53
N TYR A 58 19.37 21.12 -20.75
CA TYR A 58 20.15 22.19 -21.31
C TYR A 58 21.38 22.50 -20.43
N GLN A 59 21.19 22.64 -19.13
CA GLN A 59 22.26 22.86 -18.18
C GLN A 59 23.26 21.70 -18.16
N ASP A 60 22.78 20.45 -18.09
CA ASP A 60 23.63 19.25 -18.17
C ASP A 60 24.49 19.24 -19.44
N ILE A 61 23.92 19.66 -20.59
CA ILE A 61 24.68 19.78 -21.86
C ILE A 61 25.72 20.85 -21.76
N VAL A 62 25.41 22.05 -21.24
CA VAL A 62 26.34 23.15 -21.10
C VAL A 62 27.52 22.76 -20.19
N GLU A 63 27.23 22.10 -19.05
CA GLU A 63 28.24 21.65 -18.09
C GLU A 63 29.12 20.50 -18.62
N ALA A 64 28.52 19.56 -19.36
CA ALA A 64 29.20 18.40 -19.91
C ALA A 64 29.88 18.67 -21.29
N PHE A 65 29.70 19.87 -21.87
CA PHE A 65 30.23 20.16 -23.20
C PHE A 65 31.75 20.18 -23.20
N PRO A 66 32.42 19.30 -24.02
CA PRO A 66 33.86 19.18 -24.00
C PRO A 66 34.59 20.49 -24.42
N GLU A 67 35.60 20.91 -23.66
CA GLU A 67 36.39 22.11 -23.97
C GLU A 67 37.04 22.03 -25.34
N GLU A 68 37.42 20.81 -25.78
CA GLU A 68 38.06 20.55 -27.07
C GLU A 68 37.12 20.84 -28.26
N LEU A 69 35.81 20.82 -28.03
CA LEU A 69 34.82 21.14 -29.05
C LEU A 69 34.39 22.61 -29.06
N LYS A 70 34.95 23.42 -28.19
CA LYS A 70 34.69 24.87 -28.16
C LYS A 70 35.61 25.62 -29.17
N ASN A 71 35.26 26.86 -29.44
CA ASN A 71 36.02 27.78 -30.28
C ASN A 71 36.26 27.23 -31.70
N GLU A 72 37.50 26.94 -32.09
CA GLU A 72 37.88 26.57 -33.47
C GLU A 72 37.30 25.22 -33.90
N ALA A 73 37.10 24.30 -32.97
CA ALA A 73 36.51 22.98 -33.26
C ALA A 73 34.97 23.02 -33.39
N PHE A 74 34.30 24.02 -32.81
CA PHE A 74 32.85 24.10 -32.79
C PHE A 74 32.18 24.06 -34.17
N PRO A 75 32.66 24.77 -35.21
CA PRO A 75 32.12 24.67 -36.56
C PRO A 75 32.15 23.23 -37.12
N PHE A 76 33.25 22.51 -36.89
CA PHE A 76 33.38 21.11 -37.32
C PHE A 76 32.41 20.18 -36.59
N PHE A 77 32.16 20.42 -35.29
CA PHE A 77 31.17 19.70 -34.52
C PHE A 77 29.76 19.94 -35.07
N ILE A 78 29.40 21.17 -35.42
CA ILE A 78 28.11 21.50 -36.02
C ILE A 78 27.96 20.83 -37.40
N ASP A 79 28.98 20.83 -38.22
CA ASP A 79 28.95 20.12 -39.51
C ASP A 79 28.84 18.60 -39.28
N TRP A 80 29.55 18.02 -38.33
CA TRP A 80 29.42 16.62 -37.96
C TRP A 80 28.00 16.28 -37.49
N LEU A 81 27.43 17.09 -36.58
CA LEU A 81 26.06 16.93 -36.10
C LEU A 81 25.07 16.92 -37.26
N LYS A 82 25.20 17.86 -38.17
CA LYS A 82 24.33 18.03 -39.34
C LYS A 82 24.39 16.86 -40.33
N TYR A 83 25.57 16.30 -40.56
CA TYR A 83 25.77 15.26 -41.55
C TYR A 83 25.70 13.83 -41.00
N ASN A 84 25.89 13.62 -39.72
CA ASN A 84 25.96 12.30 -39.12
C ASN A 84 24.82 11.99 -38.17
N VAL A 85 24.08 13.01 -37.69
CA VAL A 85 22.85 12.75 -36.87
C VAL A 85 21.64 12.77 -37.81
N ILE A 86 21.01 11.62 -37.94
CA ILE A 86 19.81 11.43 -38.74
C ILE A 86 18.60 11.38 -37.84
N MET A 87 17.67 12.30 -38.00
CA MET A 87 16.37 12.29 -37.36
C MET A 87 15.31 11.87 -38.36
N VAL A 88 14.36 11.05 -37.92
CA VAL A 88 13.21 10.62 -38.70
C VAL A 88 11.98 11.31 -38.13
N GLU A 89 11.36 12.15 -38.95
CA GLU A 89 10.04 12.72 -38.66
C GLU A 89 8.95 11.75 -39.08
N ILE A 90 8.07 11.37 -38.18
CA ILE A 90 6.93 10.51 -38.46
C ILE A 90 5.66 11.33 -38.19
N ILE A 91 4.95 11.66 -39.26
CA ILE A 91 3.69 12.41 -39.20
C ILE A 91 2.53 11.42 -39.12
N ALA A 92 1.78 11.50 -38.02
CA ALA A 92 0.55 10.74 -37.87
C ALA A 92 -0.63 11.56 -38.38
N TYR A 93 -1.50 10.94 -39.20
CA TYR A 93 -2.67 11.61 -39.77
C TYR A 93 -3.89 11.63 -38.84
N SER A 94 -3.82 10.90 -37.74
CA SER A 94 -4.82 10.89 -36.65
C SER A 94 -4.17 10.59 -35.33
N ASP A 95 -4.80 11.00 -34.23
CA ASP A 95 -4.36 10.69 -32.89
C ASP A 95 -4.29 9.17 -32.64
N GLU A 96 -5.15 8.37 -33.29
CA GLU A 96 -5.12 6.91 -33.22
C GLU A 96 -3.86 6.33 -33.89
N ASN A 97 -3.49 6.86 -35.09
CA ASN A 97 -2.26 6.47 -35.76
C ASN A 97 -1.03 6.89 -34.93
N ALA A 98 -1.04 8.07 -34.35
CA ALA A 98 0.02 8.52 -33.41
C ALA A 98 0.17 7.55 -32.27
N TYR A 99 -0.92 7.15 -31.60
CA TYR A 99 -0.91 6.18 -30.53
C TYR A 99 -0.34 4.82 -30.96
N THR A 100 -0.76 4.30 -32.12
CA THR A 100 -0.25 3.02 -32.63
C THR A 100 1.24 3.07 -32.94
N ILE A 101 1.71 4.20 -33.51
CA ILE A 101 3.15 4.44 -33.75
C ILE A 101 3.90 4.46 -32.40
N PHE A 102 3.39 5.18 -31.40
CA PHE A 102 3.99 5.24 -30.08
C PHE A 102 4.06 3.85 -29.43
N GLU A 103 3.00 3.06 -29.48
CA GLU A 103 2.96 1.71 -28.90
C GLU A 103 3.99 0.77 -29.55
N THR A 104 4.09 0.81 -30.88
CA THR A 104 5.03 -0.05 -31.65
C THR A 104 6.49 0.38 -31.54
N MET A 105 6.75 1.68 -31.42
CA MET A 105 8.12 2.21 -31.26
C MET A 105 8.63 2.16 -29.83
N ASN A 106 7.73 2.06 -28.85
CA ASN A 106 8.07 1.99 -27.44
C ASN A 106 8.91 0.75 -27.08
N ASP A 107 8.81 -0.33 -27.85
CA ASP A 107 9.63 -1.53 -27.67
C ASP A 107 11.12 -1.33 -28.05
N ARG A 108 11.52 -0.15 -28.56
CA ARG A 108 12.86 0.11 -29.10
C ARG A 108 13.61 1.30 -28.52
N GLY A 109 13.06 1.97 -27.47
CA GLY A 109 13.66 3.18 -26.88
C GLY A 109 13.43 3.37 -25.40
N LEU A 110 13.38 4.63 -24.93
CA LEU A 110 12.90 4.99 -23.59
C LEU A 110 11.41 4.72 -23.55
N ASN A 111 11.05 3.63 -22.88
CA ASN A 111 9.68 3.12 -22.86
C ASN A 111 8.75 4.07 -22.10
N LEU A 112 7.64 4.46 -22.73
CA LEU A 112 6.51 5.06 -22.02
C LEU A 112 5.97 4.09 -20.98
N THR A 113 5.57 4.61 -19.85
CA THR A 113 4.92 3.80 -18.83
C THR A 113 3.51 3.38 -19.29
N PRO A 114 2.97 2.27 -18.80
CA PRO A 114 1.58 1.88 -19.11
C PRO A 114 0.55 2.96 -18.78
N SER A 115 0.80 3.82 -17.79
CA SER A 115 -0.05 4.96 -17.45
C SER A 115 0.02 6.08 -18.49
N GLU A 116 1.19 6.38 -19.04
CA GLU A 116 1.33 7.34 -20.14
C GLU A 116 0.68 6.84 -21.42
N MET A 117 0.81 5.54 -21.73
CA MET A 117 0.12 4.93 -22.86
C MET A 117 -1.41 4.97 -22.70
N LEU A 118 -1.93 4.68 -21.50
CA LEU A 118 -3.36 4.80 -21.23
C LEU A 118 -3.84 6.24 -21.37
N LYS A 119 -3.08 7.21 -20.85
CA LYS A 119 -3.35 8.64 -21.00
C LYS A 119 -3.50 9.03 -22.47
N GLY A 120 -2.49 8.69 -23.28
CA GLY A 120 -2.48 8.98 -24.72
C GLY A 120 -3.70 8.40 -25.41
N PHE A 121 -4.03 7.13 -25.14
CA PHE A 121 -5.20 6.46 -25.70
C PHE A 121 -6.51 7.18 -25.32
N ILE A 122 -6.73 7.47 -24.03
CA ILE A 122 -7.97 8.11 -23.56
C ILE A 122 -8.09 9.53 -24.12
N LEU A 123 -7.02 10.34 -24.09
CA LEU A 123 -7.05 11.72 -24.56
C LEU A 123 -7.22 11.82 -26.09
N SER A 124 -6.76 10.84 -26.86
CA SER A 124 -6.97 10.81 -28.30
C SER A 124 -8.44 10.66 -28.73
N ARG A 125 -9.31 10.21 -27.82
CA ARG A 125 -10.75 10.01 -28.09
C ARG A 125 -11.59 11.27 -27.92
N PHE A 126 -11.03 12.35 -27.37
CA PHE A 126 -11.74 13.61 -27.21
C PHE A 126 -11.75 14.42 -28.52
N LYS A 127 -12.92 14.66 -29.05
CA LYS A 127 -13.14 15.54 -30.22
C LYS A 127 -13.05 17.03 -29.87
N ASN A 128 -13.48 17.37 -28.63
CA ASN A 128 -13.45 18.73 -28.13
C ASN A 128 -12.10 19.02 -27.46
N SER A 129 -11.39 20.07 -27.94
CA SER A 129 -10.06 20.48 -27.45
C SER A 129 -10.07 20.91 -25.99
N ASP A 130 -11.11 21.65 -25.55
CA ASP A 130 -11.19 22.18 -24.19
C ASP A 130 -11.42 21.05 -23.17
N LYS A 131 -12.30 20.10 -23.49
CA LYS A 131 -12.51 18.90 -22.67
C LYS A 131 -11.23 18.05 -22.58
N ARG A 132 -10.50 17.90 -23.70
CA ARG A 132 -9.21 17.21 -23.74
C ARG A 132 -8.17 17.89 -22.85
N LYS A 133 -8.07 19.22 -22.93
CA LYS A 133 -7.15 20.02 -22.10
C LYS A 133 -7.48 19.87 -20.60
N LEU A 134 -8.73 20.02 -20.23
CA LEU A 134 -9.18 19.86 -18.84
C LEU A 134 -8.88 18.43 -18.29
N SER A 135 -9.18 17.41 -19.09
CA SER A 135 -8.90 16.01 -18.72
C SER A 135 -7.41 15.73 -18.59
N ASN A 136 -6.57 16.35 -19.43
CA ASN A 136 -5.13 16.24 -19.36
C ASN A 136 -4.56 16.90 -18.07
N GLU A 137 -5.04 18.08 -17.71
CA GLU A 137 -4.64 18.76 -16.48
C GLU A 137 -5.00 17.95 -15.24
N GLN A 138 -6.20 17.38 -15.19
CA GLN A 138 -6.62 16.51 -14.10
C GLN A 138 -5.77 15.24 -14.00
N TRP A 139 -5.46 14.63 -15.15
CA TRP A 139 -4.56 13.48 -15.18
C TRP A 139 -3.18 13.84 -14.67
N LYS A 140 -2.59 14.94 -15.15
CA LYS A 140 -1.27 15.41 -14.70
C LYS A 140 -1.25 15.59 -13.18
N LYS A 141 -2.24 16.30 -12.61
CA LYS A 141 -2.35 16.49 -11.17
C LYS A 141 -2.44 15.17 -10.40
N ALA A 142 -3.28 14.24 -10.86
CA ALA A 142 -3.43 12.92 -10.27
C ALA A 142 -2.10 12.14 -10.24
N MET A 143 -1.31 12.22 -11.31
CA MET A 143 -0.01 11.53 -11.38
C MET A 143 1.02 12.15 -10.43
N ILE A 144 1.01 13.47 -10.27
CA ILE A 144 1.86 14.17 -9.29
C ILE A 144 1.50 13.72 -7.87
N ASP A 145 0.20 13.71 -7.53
CA ASP A 145 -0.28 13.27 -6.22
C ASP A 145 0.16 11.83 -5.90
N LEU A 146 0.05 10.90 -6.86
CA LEU A 146 0.47 9.50 -6.69
C LEU A 146 1.99 9.35 -6.55
N LYS A 147 2.78 10.02 -7.39
CA LYS A 147 4.25 9.97 -7.35
C LYS A 147 4.81 10.51 -6.02
N SER A 148 4.05 11.34 -5.29
CA SER A 148 4.46 11.81 -3.96
C SER A 148 4.55 10.69 -2.90
N PHE A 149 3.88 9.56 -3.14
CA PHE A 149 3.92 8.39 -2.26
C PHE A 149 5.09 7.47 -2.59
N GLU A 150 5.11 6.92 -3.82
CA GLU A 150 6.19 6.08 -4.36
C GLU A 150 6.28 6.24 -5.89
N ARG A 151 7.46 5.94 -6.45
CA ARG A 151 7.73 6.10 -7.88
C ARG A 151 6.76 5.33 -8.79
N ASP A 152 6.36 4.12 -8.39
CA ASP A 152 5.52 3.23 -9.20
C ASP A 152 4.03 3.25 -8.79
N GLU A 153 3.63 4.20 -7.92
CA GLU A 153 2.30 4.24 -7.32
C GLU A 153 1.19 4.48 -8.35
N GLU A 154 1.48 5.22 -9.42
CA GLU A 154 0.55 5.40 -10.52
C GLU A 154 0.15 4.08 -11.20
N GLN A 155 1.10 3.17 -11.41
CA GLN A 155 0.81 1.85 -12.00
C GLN A 155 -0.01 0.99 -11.03
N ARG A 156 0.36 1.00 -9.75
CA ARG A 156 -0.35 0.26 -8.70
C ARG A 156 -1.80 0.72 -8.58
N PHE A 157 -2.04 2.02 -8.69
CA PHE A 157 -3.39 2.58 -8.68
C PHE A 157 -4.25 2.01 -9.81
N PHE A 158 -3.81 2.12 -11.07
CA PHE A 158 -4.57 1.59 -12.22
C PHE A 158 -4.80 0.08 -12.11
N GLN A 159 -3.76 -0.67 -11.74
CA GLN A 159 -3.88 -2.10 -11.54
C GLN A 159 -4.92 -2.45 -10.46
N SER A 160 -4.92 -1.74 -9.35
CA SER A 160 -5.83 -1.97 -8.23
C SER A 160 -7.26 -1.60 -8.59
N TRP A 161 -7.47 -0.41 -9.13
CA TRP A 161 -8.80 0.06 -9.55
C TRP A 161 -9.43 -0.83 -10.63
N LEU A 162 -8.70 -1.09 -11.72
CA LEU A 162 -9.22 -1.89 -12.82
C LEU A 162 -9.51 -3.33 -12.41
N ARG A 163 -8.68 -3.92 -11.54
CA ARG A 163 -8.96 -5.24 -10.95
C ARG A 163 -10.19 -5.21 -10.06
N ALA A 164 -10.34 -4.21 -9.20
CA ALA A 164 -11.48 -4.06 -8.31
C ALA A 164 -12.80 -3.99 -9.07
N LYS A 165 -12.83 -3.16 -10.12
CA LYS A 165 -14.08 -2.81 -10.82
C LYS A 165 -14.42 -3.75 -11.97
N TYR A 166 -13.43 -4.20 -12.74
CA TYR A 166 -13.69 -4.76 -14.07
C TYR A 166 -13.11 -6.15 -14.33
N ALA A 167 -12.11 -6.63 -13.57
CA ALA A 167 -11.54 -7.95 -13.83
C ALA A 167 -12.55 -9.07 -13.48
N ASP A 168 -12.85 -9.96 -14.44
CA ASP A 168 -13.82 -11.05 -14.26
C ASP A 168 -13.20 -12.44 -14.37
N SER A 169 -11.94 -12.52 -14.82
CA SER A 169 -11.22 -13.78 -14.98
C SER A 169 -9.80 -13.70 -14.42
N ILE A 170 -9.31 -14.85 -13.94
CA ILE A 170 -7.96 -15.03 -13.44
C ILE A 170 -7.38 -16.32 -13.99
N ARG A 171 -6.10 -16.30 -14.33
CA ARG A 171 -5.38 -17.46 -14.81
C ARG A 171 -5.52 -18.65 -13.87
N SER A 172 -5.90 -19.81 -14.40
CA SER A 172 -5.88 -21.07 -13.65
C SER A 172 -4.42 -21.46 -13.31
N GLY A 173 -4.21 -22.17 -12.21
CA GLY A 173 -2.86 -22.60 -11.79
C GLY A 173 -2.23 -23.68 -12.67
N GLY A 174 -2.89 -24.11 -13.76
CA GLY A 174 -2.41 -25.17 -14.66
C GLY A 174 -1.22 -24.74 -15.53
N VAL A 175 -0.35 -25.70 -15.85
CA VAL A 175 0.77 -25.49 -16.79
C VAL A 175 0.19 -25.12 -18.16
N GLY A 176 0.71 -24.03 -18.78
CA GLY A 176 0.27 -23.57 -20.12
C GLY A 176 -1.01 -22.72 -20.12
N SER A 177 -1.63 -22.44 -18.97
CA SER A 177 -2.80 -21.54 -18.91
C SER A 177 -2.43 -20.11 -19.35
N GLN A 178 -3.30 -19.51 -20.14
CA GLN A 178 -3.11 -18.15 -20.65
C GLN A 178 -3.39 -17.08 -19.59
N ASN A 179 -2.82 -15.90 -19.79
CA ASN A 179 -3.11 -14.75 -18.95
C ASN A 179 -4.55 -14.27 -19.18
N GLU A 180 -5.25 -14.06 -18.10
CA GLU A 180 -6.61 -13.58 -18.04
C GLU A 180 -6.66 -12.10 -17.58
N ASP A 181 -7.85 -11.55 -17.31
CA ASP A 181 -8.01 -10.14 -16.91
C ASP A 181 -7.06 -9.71 -15.81
N PHE A 182 -6.98 -10.51 -14.73
CA PHE A 182 -6.17 -10.16 -13.57
C PHE A 182 -4.68 -10.00 -13.92
N GLU A 183 -4.14 -10.91 -14.73
CA GLU A 183 -2.73 -10.87 -15.17
C GLU A 183 -2.51 -9.79 -16.22
N LYS A 184 -3.42 -9.66 -17.20
CA LYS A 184 -3.33 -8.65 -18.26
C LYS A 184 -3.34 -7.24 -17.69
N ILE A 185 -4.27 -6.95 -16.73
CA ILE A 185 -4.29 -5.68 -16.02
C ILE A 185 -3.01 -5.48 -15.22
N GLY A 186 -2.45 -6.53 -14.62
CA GLY A 186 -1.20 -6.48 -13.85
C GLY A 186 0.05 -6.17 -14.66
N THR A 187 0.02 -6.38 -15.97
CA THR A 187 1.19 -6.20 -16.84
C THR A 187 1.02 -5.11 -17.88
N ARG A 188 -0.15 -5.05 -18.55
CA ARG A 188 -0.44 -4.18 -19.68
C ARG A 188 -1.86 -3.64 -19.61
N PHE A 189 -2.21 -2.95 -18.50
CA PHE A 189 -3.58 -2.45 -18.31
C PHE A 189 -4.03 -1.48 -19.41
N HIS A 190 -3.14 -0.72 -20.03
CA HIS A 190 -3.45 0.17 -21.16
C HIS A 190 -4.02 -0.60 -22.36
N SER A 191 -3.36 -1.71 -22.74
CA SER A 191 -3.84 -2.58 -23.82
C SER A 191 -5.14 -3.28 -23.40
N TRP A 192 -5.23 -3.73 -22.15
CA TRP A 192 -6.44 -4.36 -21.64
C TRP A 192 -7.65 -3.42 -21.71
N VAL A 193 -7.49 -2.14 -21.32
CA VAL A 193 -8.54 -1.11 -21.40
C VAL A 193 -8.99 -0.92 -22.86
N ARG A 194 -8.06 -0.76 -23.80
CA ARG A 194 -8.35 -0.63 -25.23
C ARG A 194 -9.16 -1.82 -25.76
N ASP A 195 -8.76 -3.03 -25.39
CA ASP A 195 -9.38 -4.26 -25.88
C ASP A 195 -10.74 -4.56 -25.20
N ASN A 196 -11.11 -3.82 -24.15
CA ASN A 196 -12.30 -4.06 -23.32
C ASN A 196 -13.20 -2.83 -23.13
N LEU A 197 -13.23 -1.90 -24.09
CA LEU A 197 -13.97 -0.63 -23.99
C LEU A 197 -15.42 -0.81 -23.56
N LYS A 198 -16.15 -1.71 -24.22
CA LYS A 198 -17.56 -1.99 -23.88
C LYS A 198 -17.74 -2.47 -22.44
N LYS A 199 -16.80 -3.28 -21.94
CA LYS A 199 -16.84 -3.82 -20.57
C LYS A 199 -16.67 -2.72 -19.54
N ILE A 200 -15.90 -1.70 -19.84
CA ILE A 200 -15.64 -0.57 -18.96
C ILE A 200 -16.57 0.63 -19.21
N GLY A 201 -17.54 0.48 -20.12
CA GLY A 201 -18.54 1.51 -20.40
C GLY A 201 -18.05 2.64 -21.31
N LEU A 202 -16.99 2.41 -22.09
CA LEU A 202 -16.47 3.36 -23.06
C LEU A 202 -16.99 3.05 -24.47
N ASP A 203 -17.41 4.10 -25.20
CA ASP A 203 -17.83 4.02 -26.60
C ASP A 203 -16.97 4.97 -27.43
N GLU A 204 -16.24 4.42 -28.41
CA GLU A 204 -15.37 5.19 -29.32
C GLU A 204 -16.11 6.26 -30.13
N ASN A 205 -17.43 6.14 -30.29
CA ASN A 205 -18.25 7.10 -31.00
C ASN A 205 -18.80 8.22 -30.11
N ASP A 206 -18.66 8.07 -28.75
CA ASP A 206 -19.18 9.00 -27.76
C ASP A 206 -18.08 9.43 -26.77
N ASP A 207 -17.48 10.59 -27.03
CA ASP A 207 -16.44 11.18 -26.19
C ASP A 207 -16.94 11.53 -24.77
N GLN A 208 -18.25 11.64 -24.54
CA GLN A 208 -18.82 11.82 -23.22
C GLN A 208 -18.55 10.62 -22.28
N THR A 209 -18.45 9.43 -22.82
CA THR A 209 -18.11 8.23 -22.03
C THR A 209 -16.67 8.30 -21.48
N PHE A 210 -15.73 8.80 -22.29
CA PHE A 210 -14.34 9.03 -21.88
C PHE A 210 -14.23 10.17 -20.86
N GLU A 211 -15.02 11.24 -21.05
CA GLU A 211 -15.08 12.32 -20.07
C GLU A 211 -15.60 11.80 -18.72
N ASN A 212 -16.70 11.04 -18.70
CA ASN A 212 -17.24 10.46 -17.48
C ASN A 212 -16.24 9.51 -16.82
N PHE A 213 -15.50 8.73 -17.57
CA PHE A 213 -14.47 7.85 -17.07
C PHE A 213 -13.38 8.61 -16.30
N ILE A 214 -12.93 9.77 -16.80
CA ILE A 214 -11.94 10.60 -16.11
C ILE A 214 -12.58 11.41 -14.98
N GLN A 215 -13.67 12.12 -15.25
CA GLN A 215 -14.25 13.09 -14.32
C GLN A 215 -14.96 12.43 -13.14
N LYS A 216 -15.50 11.22 -13.33
CA LYS A 216 -16.24 10.49 -12.28
C LYS A 216 -15.45 9.31 -11.76
N ASP A 217 -15.28 8.25 -12.57
CA ASP A 217 -14.72 6.98 -12.12
C ASP A 217 -13.26 7.13 -11.66
N PHE A 218 -12.39 7.63 -12.52
CA PHE A 218 -10.96 7.83 -12.21
C PHE A 218 -10.77 8.70 -10.97
N LYS A 219 -11.42 9.87 -10.93
CA LYS A 219 -11.32 10.81 -9.82
C LYS A 219 -11.83 10.21 -8.50
N PHE A 220 -12.91 9.45 -8.55
CA PHE A 220 -13.49 8.78 -7.40
C PHE A 220 -12.53 7.72 -6.83
N TYR A 221 -12.09 6.77 -7.67
CA TYR A 221 -11.19 5.71 -7.22
C TYR A 221 -9.83 6.24 -6.79
N LEU A 222 -9.30 7.28 -7.44
CA LEU A 222 -8.08 7.96 -7.03
C LEU A 222 -8.21 8.55 -5.62
N LYS A 223 -9.29 9.29 -5.35
CA LYS A 223 -9.54 9.90 -4.03
C LYS A 223 -9.45 8.84 -2.92
N TYR A 224 -10.14 7.71 -3.08
CA TYR A 224 -10.18 6.68 -2.06
C TYR A 224 -8.93 5.79 -2.04
N TYR A 225 -8.27 5.62 -3.15
CA TYR A 225 -6.96 4.99 -3.20
C TYR A 225 -5.92 5.79 -2.37
N ILE A 226 -5.86 7.10 -2.57
CA ILE A 226 -5.00 8.00 -1.78
C ILE A 226 -5.40 8.00 -0.30
N LYS A 227 -6.71 7.96 0.00
CA LYS A 227 -7.19 7.87 1.38
C LYS A 227 -6.71 6.58 2.07
N ILE A 228 -6.71 5.44 1.37
CA ILE A 228 -6.14 4.18 1.85
C ILE A 228 -4.64 4.31 2.09
N LEU A 229 -3.87 4.86 1.13
CA LEU A 229 -2.42 5.08 1.28
C LEU A 229 -2.07 5.94 2.51
N ASN A 230 -2.86 6.99 2.77
CA ASN A 230 -2.67 7.81 3.97
C ASN A 230 -2.99 7.04 5.25
N ALA A 231 -4.06 6.23 5.25
CA ALA A 231 -4.45 5.41 6.40
C ALA A 231 -3.44 4.28 6.68
N GLU A 232 -2.70 3.80 5.69
CA GLU A 232 -1.57 2.86 5.89
C GLU A 232 -0.41 3.50 6.67
N LYS A 233 -0.20 4.82 6.51
CA LYS A 233 0.88 5.55 7.19
C LYS A 233 0.47 6.05 8.57
N THR A 234 -0.74 6.56 8.68
CA THR A 234 -1.26 7.19 9.91
C THR A 234 -2.66 6.65 10.20
N PRO A 235 -2.88 5.97 11.33
CA PRO A 235 -4.19 5.42 11.65
C PRO A 235 -5.20 6.54 11.89
N THR A 236 -6.39 6.35 11.35
CA THR A 236 -7.57 7.17 11.61
C THR A 236 -8.68 6.29 12.19
N PRO A 237 -9.55 6.82 13.07
CA PRO A 237 -10.61 6.01 13.67
C PRO A 237 -11.51 5.32 12.64
N GLU A 238 -11.74 5.97 11.48
CA GLU A 238 -12.62 5.41 10.45
C GLU A 238 -11.95 4.29 9.63
N LEU A 239 -10.61 4.23 9.59
CA LEU A 239 -9.81 3.31 8.76
C LEU A 239 -8.71 2.62 9.55
N GLU A 240 -8.92 2.37 10.85
CA GLU A 240 -7.87 1.80 11.73
C GLU A 240 -7.39 0.43 11.26
N HIS A 241 -8.27 -0.42 10.72
CA HIS A 241 -7.90 -1.74 10.22
C HIS A 241 -7.00 -1.66 8.98
N VAL A 242 -7.07 -0.58 8.17
CA VAL A 242 -6.14 -0.34 7.07
C VAL A 242 -4.71 -0.20 7.59
N TYR A 243 -4.53 0.54 8.69
CA TYR A 243 -3.22 0.64 9.34
C TYR A 243 -2.72 -0.72 9.85
N TYR A 244 -3.60 -1.51 10.49
CA TYR A 244 -3.23 -2.81 11.03
C TYR A 244 -2.79 -3.80 9.95
N ILE A 245 -3.50 -3.88 8.82
CA ILE A 245 -3.11 -4.78 7.73
C ILE A 245 -1.85 -4.32 6.99
N ASN A 246 -1.48 -3.04 7.05
CA ASN A 246 -0.19 -2.59 6.55
C ASN A 246 0.98 -3.10 7.43
N GLN A 247 0.74 -3.28 8.74
CA GLN A 247 1.75 -3.85 9.64
C GLN A 247 1.83 -5.38 9.50
N TRP A 248 0.68 -6.05 9.39
CA TRP A 248 0.58 -7.49 9.21
C TRP A 248 -0.63 -7.85 8.35
N GLY A 249 -0.43 -8.01 7.04
CA GLY A 249 -1.50 -8.24 6.08
C GLY A 249 -1.05 -8.96 4.82
N ILE A 250 -1.92 -8.97 3.83
CA ILE A 250 -1.64 -9.51 2.49
C ILE A 250 -0.98 -8.45 1.61
N ALA A 251 -0.38 -8.88 0.50
CA ALA A 251 0.27 -7.95 -0.42
C ALA A 251 -0.69 -6.87 -0.97
N PRO A 252 -0.23 -5.61 -1.16
CA PRO A 252 -1.03 -4.50 -1.68
C PRO A 252 -1.72 -4.81 -3.02
N THR A 253 -1.11 -5.63 -3.87
CA THR A 253 -1.69 -6.09 -5.13
C THR A 253 -2.98 -6.89 -4.98
N LEU A 254 -3.29 -7.36 -3.77
CA LEU A 254 -4.52 -8.07 -3.41
C LEU A 254 -5.40 -7.27 -2.45
N SER A 255 -4.82 -6.58 -1.45
CA SER A 255 -5.60 -5.81 -0.47
C SER A 255 -6.29 -4.59 -1.08
N PHE A 256 -5.62 -3.83 -1.93
CA PHE A 256 -6.22 -2.65 -2.55
C PHE A 256 -7.39 -2.98 -3.47
N PRO A 257 -7.29 -3.96 -4.40
CA PRO A 257 -8.47 -4.38 -5.17
C PRO A 257 -9.65 -4.83 -4.30
N LEU A 258 -9.39 -5.53 -3.19
CA LEU A 258 -10.44 -5.92 -2.24
C LEU A 258 -11.11 -4.71 -1.60
N MET A 259 -10.34 -3.77 -1.06
CA MET A 259 -10.87 -2.57 -0.39
C MET A 259 -11.62 -1.63 -1.35
N LEU A 260 -11.20 -1.56 -2.62
CA LEU A 260 -11.85 -0.73 -3.62
C LEU A 260 -13.09 -1.39 -4.27
N SER A 261 -13.20 -2.71 -4.22
CA SER A 261 -14.23 -3.46 -4.93
C SER A 261 -15.67 -3.14 -4.51
N PRO A 262 -16.02 -2.99 -3.21
CA PRO A 262 -17.41 -2.75 -2.80
C PRO A 262 -17.88 -1.31 -2.99
N LEU A 263 -17.00 -0.38 -3.42
CA LEU A 263 -17.30 1.04 -3.51
C LEU A 263 -18.21 1.35 -4.71
N ASN A 264 -19.19 2.22 -4.48
CA ASN A 264 -20.05 2.78 -5.51
C ASN A 264 -19.93 4.30 -5.56
N LEU A 265 -20.09 4.90 -6.74
CA LEU A 265 -20.02 6.34 -6.95
C LEU A 265 -21.04 7.14 -6.12
N ASP A 266 -22.19 6.52 -5.86
CA ASP A 266 -23.30 7.14 -5.13
C ASP A 266 -23.22 6.96 -3.60
N ASP A 267 -22.22 6.21 -3.11
CA ASP A 267 -22.01 6.04 -1.68
C ASP A 267 -21.55 7.35 -1.02
N SER A 268 -22.06 7.64 0.17
CA SER A 268 -21.54 8.73 1.00
C SER A 268 -20.13 8.40 1.49
N GLU A 269 -19.36 9.44 1.87
CA GLU A 269 -17.99 9.25 2.36
C GLU A 269 -17.95 8.32 3.60
N GLU A 270 -18.92 8.45 4.49
CA GLU A 270 -19.07 7.59 5.67
C GLU A 270 -19.27 6.12 5.27
N VAL A 271 -20.17 5.85 4.31
CA VAL A 271 -20.43 4.50 3.79
C VAL A 271 -19.17 3.92 3.16
N ILE A 272 -18.45 4.71 2.38
CA ILE A 272 -17.20 4.29 1.73
C ILE A 272 -16.14 3.93 2.76
N CYS A 273 -15.88 4.80 3.74
CA CYS A 273 -14.91 4.52 4.80
C CYS A 273 -15.28 3.26 5.57
N ARG A 274 -16.56 3.08 5.89
CA ARG A 274 -17.05 1.88 6.56
C ARG A 274 -16.85 0.62 5.74
N LYS A 275 -17.14 0.64 4.43
CA LYS A 275 -16.89 -0.48 3.51
C LYS A 275 -15.39 -0.85 3.46
N ILE A 276 -14.51 0.15 3.31
CA ILE A 276 -13.06 -0.07 3.30
C ILE A 276 -12.61 -0.70 4.62
N ASN A 277 -13.07 -0.18 5.76
CA ASN A 277 -12.66 -0.67 7.07
C ASN A 277 -13.17 -2.10 7.37
N ILE A 278 -14.39 -2.43 6.93
CA ILE A 278 -14.94 -3.80 7.02
C ILE A 278 -14.07 -4.79 6.24
N VAL A 279 -13.69 -4.45 5.00
CA VAL A 279 -12.81 -5.30 4.19
C VAL A 279 -11.41 -5.43 4.83
N ALA A 280 -10.86 -4.33 5.33
CA ALA A 280 -9.57 -4.36 6.02
C ALA A 280 -9.63 -5.23 7.30
N ARG A 281 -10.72 -5.15 8.08
CA ARG A 281 -10.96 -6.02 9.25
C ARG A 281 -11.06 -7.49 8.86
N TYR A 282 -11.74 -7.80 7.77
CA TYR A 282 -11.75 -9.15 7.22
C TYR A 282 -10.34 -9.65 6.90
N ILE A 283 -9.54 -8.84 6.20
CA ILE A 283 -8.16 -9.19 5.85
C ILE A 283 -7.33 -9.42 7.12
N GLU A 284 -7.43 -8.53 8.12
CA GLU A 284 -6.74 -8.68 9.41
C GLU A 284 -7.10 -10.01 10.07
N THR A 285 -8.41 -10.31 10.20
CA THR A 285 -8.89 -11.55 10.80
C THR A 285 -8.37 -12.78 10.05
N PHE A 286 -8.44 -12.73 8.71
CA PHE A 286 -7.95 -13.80 7.83
C PHE A 286 -6.45 -14.09 8.06
N VAL A 287 -5.60 -13.06 8.06
CA VAL A 287 -4.15 -13.27 8.20
C VAL A 287 -3.75 -13.66 9.62
N VAL A 288 -4.43 -13.13 10.65
CA VAL A 288 -4.17 -13.49 12.05
C VAL A 288 -4.50 -14.95 12.29
N ARG A 289 -5.69 -15.43 11.88
CA ARG A 289 -6.06 -16.86 12.00
C ARG A 289 -5.08 -17.76 11.29
N ARG A 290 -4.69 -17.42 10.03
CA ARG A 290 -3.70 -18.20 9.27
C ARG A 290 -2.34 -18.22 9.96
N SER A 291 -1.89 -17.10 10.50
CA SER A 291 -0.60 -17.01 11.19
C SER A 291 -0.55 -17.88 12.44
N ILE A 292 -1.61 -17.87 13.26
CA ILE A 292 -1.72 -18.72 14.45
C ILE A 292 -1.73 -20.21 14.07
N ASN A 293 -2.33 -20.55 12.92
CA ASN A 293 -2.39 -21.91 12.41
C ASN A 293 -1.19 -22.29 11.51
N PHE A 294 -0.13 -21.50 11.50
CA PHE A 294 1.08 -21.72 10.69
C PHE A 294 0.81 -21.90 9.19
N ARG A 295 -0.27 -21.26 8.68
CA ARG A 295 -0.67 -21.29 7.27
C ARG A 295 -0.09 -20.11 6.51
N LYS A 296 0.49 -20.37 5.34
CA LYS A 296 1.01 -19.34 4.46
C LYS A 296 -0.12 -18.49 3.86
N PHE A 297 0.14 -17.17 3.72
CA PHE A 297 -0.73 -16.23 3.01
C PHE A 297 0.06 -15.36 2.02
N SER A 298 1.12 -15.91 1.43
CA SER A 298 1.83 -15.27 0.32
C SER A 298 0.89 -15.07 -0.86
N SER A 299 1.15 -14.05 -1.69
CA SER A 299 0.32 -13.72 -2.85
C SER A 299 0.01 -14.92 -3.74
N ASN A 300 0.98 -15.81 -3.95
CA ASN A 300 0.77 -17.01 -4.77
C ASN A 300 -0.20 -18.01 -4.13
N SER A 301 -0.20 -18.13 -2.79
CA SER A 301 -1.03 -19.12 -2.10
C SER A 301 -2.49 -18.70 -1.94
N ILE A 302 -2.78 -17.41 -1.95
CA ILE A 302 -4.14 -16.88 -1.70
C ILE A 302 -4.73 -16.09 -2.88
N ARG A 303 -3.95 -15.87 -3.95
CA ARG A 303 -4.32 -15.02 -5.08
C ARG A 303 -5.71 -15.37 -5.65
N TYR A 304 -5.95 -16.65 -5.92
CA TYR A 304 -7.23 -17.09 -6.48
C TYR A 304 -8.40 -16.80 -5.52
N THR A 305 -8.24 -17.14 -4.25
CA THR A 305 -9.26 -16.91 -3.21
C THR A 305 -9.60 -15.43 -3.06
N MET A 306 -8.57 -14.57 -2.97
CA MET A 306 -8.76 -13.12 -2.81
C MET A 306 -9.37 -12.49 -4.07
N TYR A 307 -8.95 -12.93 -5.25
CA TYR A 307 -9.53 -12.46 -6.49
C TYR A 307 -11.01 -12.88 -6.63
N SER A 308 -11.35 -14.12 -6.30
CA SER A 308 -12.75 -14.57 -6.30
C SER A 308 -13.60 -13.73 -5.35
N LEU A 309 -13.04 -13.36 -4.20
CA LEU A 309 -13.70 -12.49 -3.24
C LEU A 309 -13.90 -11.06 -3.80
N VAL A 310 -12.92 -10.49 -4.52
CA VAL A 310 -13.08 -9.19 -5.21
C VAL A 310 -14.33 -9.16 -6.07
N LYS A 311 -14.59 -10.23 -6.83
CA LYS A 311 -15.80 -10.32 -7.67
C LYS A 311 -17.09 -10.42 -6.85
N GLU A 312 -17.04 -11.20 -5.79
CA GLU A 312 -18.20 -11.51 -4.94
C GLU A 312 -18.68 -10.28 -4.17
N ILE A 313 -17.76 -9.42 -3.73
CA ILE A 313 -18.05 -8.20 -2.95
C ILE A 313 -18.21 -6.94 -3.80
N ARG A 314 -18.02 -7.00 -5.11
CA ARG A 314 -18.06 -5.85 -6.00
C ARG A 314 -19.40 -5.13 -5.94
N GLY A 315 -19.36 -3.82 -5.59
CA GLY A 315 -20.51 -2.95 -5.52
C GLY A 315 -21.55 -3.32 -4.46
N LYS A 316 -21.21 -4.18 -3.50
CA LYS A 316 -22.12 -4.63 -2.45
C LYS A 316 -22.42 -3.53 -1.43
N SER A 317 -23.65 -3.54 -0.89
CA SER A 317 -24.03 -2.74 0.26
C SER A 317 -23.28 -3.19 1.52
N ILE A 318 -23.31 -2.39 2.60
CA ILE A 318 -22.68 -2.74 3.88
C ILE A 318 -23.21 -4.08 4.41
N ASP A 319 -24.52 -4.28 4.39
CA ASP A 319 -25.14 -5.49 4.95
C ASP A 319 -24.76 -6.74 4.15
N GLU A 320 -24.84 -6.69 2.81
CA GLU A 320 -24.41 -7.78 1.94
C GLU A 320 -22.90 -8.07 2.11
N LEU A 321 -22.09 -7.01 2.25
CA LEU A 321 -20.65 -7.13 2.44
C LEU A 321 -20.33 -7.85 3.76
N MET A 322 -20.99 -7.45 4.85
CA MET A 322 -20.84 -8.10 6.15
C MET A 322 -21.28 -9.56 6.10
N GLU A 323 -22.41 -9.87 5.47
CA GLU A 323 -22.91 -11.24 5.34
C GLU A 323 -21.91 -12.13 4.59
N ILE A 324 -21.43 -11.68 3.41
CA ILE A 324 -20.47 -12.43 2.59
C ILE A 324 -19.17 -12.65 3.37
N LEU A 325 -18.60 -11.60 3.95
CA LEU A 325 -17.30 -11.68 4.62
C LEU A 325 -17.36 -12.49 5.91
N SER A 326 -18.45 -12.34 6.71
CA SER A 326 -18.66 -13.14 7.91
C SER A 326 -18.82 -14.64 7.57
N LYS A 327 -19.56 -14.95 6.50
CA LYS A 327 -19.66 -16.31 5.99
C LYS A 327 -18.30 -16.88 5.61
N LYS A 328 -17.46 -16.12 4.88
CA LYS A 328 -16.11 -16.57 4.52
C LYS A 328 -15.24 -16.84 5.75
N LEU A 329 -15.35 -16.01 6.80
CA LEU A 329 -14.61 -16.23 8.05
C LEU A 329 -15.14 -17.45 8.83
N SER A 330 -16.45 -17.70 8.82
CA SER A 330 -17.06 -18.88 9.48
C SER A 330 -16.69 -20.18 8.79
N GLU A 331 -16.48 -20.17 7.47
CA GLU A 331 -16.08 -21.33 6.67
C GLU A 331 -14.58 -21.65 6.77
N MET A 332 -13.76 -20.75 7.40
CA MET A 332 -12.34 -21.00 7.59
C MET A 332 -12.10 -22.15 8.56
N GLN A 333 -11.20 -23.05 8.19
CA GLN A 333 -10.76 -24.14 9.07
C GLN A 333 -9.79 -23.67 10.16
N GLU A 334 -9.12 -22.55 9.93
CA GLU A 334 -8.19 -21.93 10.86
C GLU A 334 -8.96 -21.27 12.01
N SER A 335 -8.85 -21.82 13.22
CA SER A 335 -9.46 -21.29 14.46
C SER A 335 -8.39 -20.79 15.43
N PHE A 336 -8.84 -20.15 16.52
CA PHE A 336 -7.96 -19.75 17.62
C PHE A 336 -7.60 -20.89 18.57
N ASP A 337 -8.14 -22.11 18.41
CA ASP A 337 -7.79 -23.29 19.23
C ASP A 337 -6.30 -23.62 19.16
N LYS A 338 -5.65 -23.33 18.01
CA LYS A 338 -4.21 -23.49 17.84
C LYS A 338 -3.34 -22.53 18.68
N MET A 339 -3.96 -21.56 19.36
CA MET A 339 -3.27 -20.71 20.33
C MET A 339 -2.60 -21.53 21.43
N ASN A 340 -3.17 -22.67 21.81
CA ASN A 340 -2.61 -23.58 22.81
C ASN A 340 -1.28 -24.23 22.39
N GLU A 341 -0.98 -24.24 21.10
CA GLU A 341 0.28 -24.77 20.54
C GLU A 341 1.18 -23.65 20.00
N PHE A 342 0.63 -22.42 19.89
CA PHE A 342 1.31 -21.30 19.28
C PHE A 342 2.49 -20.83 20.13
N ARG A 343 3.64 -20.66 19.48
CA ARG A 343 4.90 -20.30 20.15
C ARG A 343 5.74 -19.35 19.32
N LEU A 344 6.58 -18.59 19.99
CA LEU A 344 7.60 -17.74 19.40
C LEU A 344 8.71 -18.59 18.77
N HIS A 345 9.17 -18.21 17.59
CA HIS A 345 10.38 -18.69 16.93
C HIS A 345 10.98 -17.58 16.06
N GLY A 346 12.22 -17.77 15.57
CA GLY A 346 12.97 -16.70 14.91
C GLY A 346 12.29 -16.03 13.72
N GLN A 347 11.39 -16.73 13.02
CA GLN A 347 10.72 -16.19 11.83
C GLN A 347 9.39 -15.50 12.13
N ASN A 348 8.80 -15.66 13.32
CA ASN A 348 7.48 -15.08 13.63
C ASN A 348 7.50 -13.97 14.68
N TYR A 349 8.67 -13.49 15.09
CA TYR A 349 8.80 -12.42 16.09
C TYR A 349 7.96 -11.18 15.76
N ARG A 350 7.98 -10.74 14.50
CA ARG A 350 7.18 -9.59 14.06
C ARG A 350 5.68 -9.82 14.24
N PHE A 351 5.19 -11.01 13.93
CA PHE A 351 3.79 -11.36 14.14
C PHE A 351 3.44 -11.44 15.63
N VAL A 352 4.29 -12.06 16.46
CA VAL A 352 4.07 -12.13 17.92
C VAL A 352 4.02 -10.73 18.52
N LYS A 353 4.93 -9.83 18.11
CA LYS A 353 4.89 -8.43 18.54
C LYS A 353 3.59 -7.74 18.12
N PHE A 354 3.17 -7.92 16.86
CA PHE A 354 1.90 -7.40 16.34
C PHE A 354 0.72 -7.92 17.19
N LEU A 355 0.62 -9.22 17.38
CA LEU A 355 -0.45 -9.87 18.13
C LEU A 355 -0.54 -9.35 19.57
N LEU A 356 0.58 -9.33 20.30
CA LEU A 356 0.63 -8.82 21.68
C LEU A 356 0.30 -7.33 21.75
N SER A 357 0.73 -6.52 20.78
CA SER A 357 0.38 -5.09 20.71
C SER A 357 -1.12 -4.88 20.51
N ARG A 358 -1.76 -5.67 19.64
CA ARG A 358 -3.21 -5.63 19.42
C ARG A 358 -3.97 -6.03 20.68
N ILE A 359 -3.58 -7.15 21.32
CA ILE A 359 -4.18 -7.64 22.56
C ILE A 359 -4.05 -6.60 23.67
N THR A 360 -2.84 -6.07 23.90
CA THR A 360 -2.57 -5.11 24.98
C THR A 360 -3.37 -3.82 24.79
N ALA A 361 -3.32 -3.23 23.61
CA ALA A 361 -4.07 -2.01 23.32
C ALA A 361 -5.58 -2.21 23.45
N TRP A 362 -6.11 -3.30 22.93
CA TRP A 362 -7.54 -3.60 23.02
C TRP A 362 -8.04 -3.75 24.45
N ILE A 363 -7.31 -4.49 25.29
CA ILE A 363 -7.66 -4.68 26.71
C ILE A 363 -7.68 -3.33 27.43
N GLU A 364 -6.70 -2.49 27.23
CA GLU A 364 -6.59 -1.18 27.87
C GLU A 364 -7.69 -0.24 27.41
N GLN A 365 -7.97 -0.18 26.10
CA GLN A 365 -9.08 0.60 25.57
C GLN A 365 -10.43 0.16 26.16
N LYS A 366 -10.67 -1.16 26.25
CA LYS A 366 -11.90 -1.70 26.85
C LYS A 366 -11.98 -1.45 28.37
N ALA A 367 -10.83 -1.28 29.03
CA ALA A 367 -10.76 -0.85 30.43
C ALA A 367 -10.82 0.69 30.58
N GLY A 368 -11.04 1.46 29.52
CA GLY A 368 -11.14 2.92 29.54
C GLY A 368 -9.80 3.64 29.64
N ILE A 369 -8.68 2.97 29.38
CA ILE A 369 -7.35 3.58 29.33
C ILE A 369 -7.14 4.18 27.93
N ASN A 370 -6.73 5.45 27.88
CA ASN A 370 -6.43 6.12 26.62
C ASN A 370 -5.10 5.64 26.04
N THR A 371 -5.16 4.69 25.15
CA THR A 371 -4.00 4.08 24.47
C THR A 371 -4.36 3.66 23.05
N SER A 372 -3.35 3.29 22.26
CA SER A 372 -3.52 2.82 20.90
C SER A 372 -2.55 1.68 20.57
N PHE A 373 -2.80 0.99 19.47
CA PHE A 373 -1.88 -0.03 18.96
C PHE A 373 -0.45 0.50 18.71
N ILE A 374 -0.33 1.74 18.19
CA ILE A 374 0.97 2.36 17.92
C ILE A 374 1.78 2.50 19.21
N SER A 375 1.13 2.82 20.32
CA SER A 375 1.80 2.97 21.63
C SER A 375 2.65 1.76 22.01
N TYR A 376 2.28 0.58 21.51
CA TYR A 376 2.98 -0.69 21.77
C TYR A 376 3.80 -1.19 20.60
N TYR A 377 3.31 -1.01 19.39
CA TYR A 377 3.95 -1.59 18.21
C TYR A 377 5.13 -0.75 17.71
N GLN A 378 4.92 0.57 17.55
CA GLN A 378 5.91 1.55 17.09
C GLN A 378 5.64 2.91 17.75
N PRO A 379 5.95 3.08 19.04
CA PRO A 379 5.70 4.33 19.72
C PRO A 379 6.52 5.47 19.09
N GLU A 380 5.87 6.60 18.86
CA GLU A 380 6.52 7.81 18.33
C GLU A 380 7.47 8.44 19.35
N THR A 381 7.14 8.28 20.62
CA THR A 381 7.95 8.79 21.76
C THR A 381 8.16 7.70 22.78
N GLY A 382 9.25 7.79 23.52
CA GLY A 382 9.57 6.83 24.58
C GLY A 382 10.42 5.65 24.10
N LYS A 383 10.50 4.62 24.92
CA LYS A 383 11.27 3.41 24.61
C LYS A 383 10.39 2.42 23.84
N PRO A 384 10.92 1.78 22.79
CA PRO A 384 10.19 0.76 22.05
C PRO A 384 9.86 -0.41 22.99
N PHE A 385 8.66 -0.99 22.79
CA PHE A 385 8.28 -2.23 23.46
C PHE A 385 8.88 -3.43 22.76
N GLU A 386 9.30 -4.41 23.54
CA GLU A 386 9.87 -5.68 23.11
C GLU A 386 9.08 -6.85 23.70
N VAL A 387 9.12 -7.99 23.01
CA VAL A 387 8.54 -9.23 23.53
C VAL A 387 9.45 -9.77 24.63
N GLU A 388 8.90 -9.92 25.82
CA GLU A 388 9.56 -10.43 27.01
C GLU A 388 8.97 -11.78 27.42
N HIS A 389 9.84 -12.69 27.87
CA HIS A 389 9.45 -13.93 28.52
C HIS A 389 9.25 -13.71 30.02
N ILE A 390 8.12 -14.15 30.55
CA ILE A 390 7.87 -14.13 31.98
C ILE A 390 8.89 -15.03 32.68
N TRP A 391 9.14 -16.23 32.15
CA TRP A 391 10.23 -17.08 32.61
C TRP A 391 11.59 -16.58 32.14
N ALA A 392 12.56 -16.52 33.06
CA ALA A 392 13.97 -16.38 32.68
C ALA A 392 14.46 -17.63 31.96
N ASP A 393 15.52 -17.50 31.12
CA ASP A 393 16.13 -18.64 30.42
C ASP A 393 17.06 -19.43 31.39
N LYS A 394 16.45 -20.04 32.41
CA LYS A 394 17.14 -20.79 33.48
C LYS A 394 16.40 -22.11 33.71
N PHE A 395 16.73 -23.15 32.94
CA PHE A 395 16.16 -24.49 33.06
C PHE A 395 16.22 -25.03 34.52
N SER A 396 17.33 -24.79 35.22
CA SER A 396 17.53 -25.24 36.61
C SER A 396 16.46 -24.77 37.61
N ARG A 397 15.63 -23.80 37.26
CA ARG A 397 14.50 -23.35 38.10
C ARG A 397 13.18 -24.09 37.80
N HIS A 398 13.20 -25.01 36.82
CA HIS A 398 12.01 -25.69 36.32
C HIS A 398 12.25 -27.19 36.13
N GLU A 399 13.29 -27.73 36.78
CA GLU A 399 13.60 -29.19 36.74
C GLU A 399 12.52 -30.02 37.47
N ASP A 400 11.69 -29.39 38.29
CA ASP A 400 10.50 -29.98 38.92
C ASP A 400 9.35 -30.20 37.94
N GLU A 401 9.34 -29.49 36.78
CA GLU A 401 8.29 -29.54 35.77
C GLU A 401 8.73 -30.17 34.45
N PHE A 402 10.04 -30.18 34.16
CA PHE A 402 10.60 -30.66 32.89
C PHE A 402 11.79 -31.58 33.11
N VAL A 403 11.81 -32.70 32.38
CA VAL A 403 12.93 -33.63 32.42
C VAL A 403 14.09 -33.16 31.55
N GLN A 404 13.78 -32.44 30.46
CA GLN A 404 14.77 -32.04 29.46
C GLN A 404 14.70 -30.53 29.15
N GLU A 405 15.85 -29.91 28.97
CA GLU A 405 15.98 -28.48 28.70
C GLU A 405 15.26 -28.05 27.42
N HIS A 406 15.23 -28.88 26.38
CA HIS A 406 14.56 -28.55 25.13
C HIS A 406 13.03 -28.46 25.29
N GLU A 407 12.42 -29.25 26.18
CA GLU A 407 10.99 -29.18 26.49
C GLU A 407 10.66 -27.85 27.23
N PHE A 408 11.52 -27.49 28.20
CA PHE A 408 11.44 -26.19 28.84
C PHE A 408 11.51 -25.05 27.86
N LYS A 409 12.50 -25.03 26.94
CA LYS A 409 12.66 -23.99 25.91
C LYS A 409 11.45 -23.90 24.97
N GLN A 410 10.87 -25.05 24.59
CA GLN A 410 9.66 -25.07 23.79
C GLN A 410 8.47 -24.48 24.55
N TYR A 411 8.34 -24.81 25.83
CA TYR A 411 7.24 -24.32 26.66
C TYR A 411 7.36 -22.82 26.96
N ARG A 412 8.57 -22.37 27.30
CA ARG A 412 8.92 -20.98 27.52
C ARG A 412 8.58 -20.10 26.32
N ASN A 413 8.69 -20.61 25.11
CA ASN A 413 8.33 -19.88 23.91
C ASN A 413 6.82 -19.83 23.60
N ARG A 414 5.97 -20.49 24.39
CA ARG A 414 4.52 -20.42 24.19
C ARG A 414 3.99 -19.02 24.47
N ILE A 415 2.94 -18.64 23.73
CA ILE A 415 2.41 -17.27 23.81
C ILE A 415 1.96 -16.88 25.22
N GLY A 416 1.54 -17.82 26.06
CA GLY A 416 1.16 -17.57 27.47
C GLY A 416 2.28 -17.09 28.35
N ASP A 417 3.56 -17.36 28.00
CA ASP A 417 4.74 -16.85 28.67
C ASP A 417 5.21 -15.48 28.16
N LEU A 418 4.56 -14.94 27.14
CA LEU A 418 5.03 -13.74 26.45
C LEU A 418 4.18 -12.51 26.80
N VAL A 419 4.86 -11.39 26.99
CA VAL A 419 4.27 -10.07 27.24
C VAL A 419 5.06 -8.98 26.54
N LEU A 420 4.56 -7.75 26.53
CA LEU A 420 5.29 -6.58 26.04
C LEU A 420 5.80 -5.73 27.19
N LEU A 421 7.11 -5.46 27.21
CA LEU A 421 7.72 -4.52 28.14
C LEU A 421 8.54 -3.46 27.41
N PRO A 422 8.66 -2.23 27.97
CA PRO A 422 9.60 -1.25 27.43
C PRO A 422 11.04 -1.79 27.45
N ARG A 423 11.81 -1.57 26.39
CA ARG A 423 13.16 -2.12 26.19
C ARG A 423 14.07 -2.02 27.40
N GLY A 424 14.10 -0.86 28.08
CA GLY A 424 14.97 -0.68 29.26
C GLY A 424 14.49 -1.49 30.47
N THR A 425 13.19 -1.66 30.64
CA THR A 425 12.58 -2.50 31.68
C THR A 425 12.88 -3.97 31.42
N ASN A 426 12.70 -4.42 30.19
CA ASN A 426 13.03 -5.77 29.75
C ASN A 426 14.49 -6.12 30.09
N GLN A 427 15.43 -5.27 29.72
CA GLN A 427 16.85 -5.47 30.03
C GLN A 427 17.16 -5.51 31.53
N SER A 428 16.45 -4.72 32.34
CA SER A 428 16.66 -4.68 33.78
C SER A 428 16.15 -5.92 34.53
N TYR A 429 15.11 -6.58 33.96
CA TYR A 429 14.53 -7.79 34.53
C TYR A 429 15.34 -9.05 34.20
N GLY A 430 15.91 -9.11 33.01
CA GLY A 430 16.84 -10.14 32.53
C GLY A 430 16.58 -11.53 33.13
N ASP A 431 17.55 -12.03 33.88
CA ASP A 431 17.53 -13.34 34.54
C ASP A 431 16.80 -13.39 35.90
N LEU A 432 16.09 -12.34 36.29
CA LEU A 432 15.37 -12.34 37.55
C LEU A 432 14.32 -13.46 37.60
N PRO A 433 14.15 -14.13 38.78
CA PRO A 433 13.03 -15.07 38.94
C PRO A 433 11.70 -14.33 38.98
N TYR A 434 10.61 -15.07 38.68
CA TYR A 434 9.25 -14.50 38.58
C TYR A 434 8.86 -13.65 39.78
N GLU A 435 9.14 -14.13 41.02
CA GLU A 435 8.77 -13.47 42.27
C GLU A 435 9.42 -12.07 42.38
N LYS A 436 10.59 -11.89 41.80
CA LYS A 436 11.27 -10.59 41.73
C LYS A 436 10.78 -9.71 40.59
N LYS A 437 10.45 -10.28 39.43
CA LYS A 437 9.81 -9.54 38.34
C LYS A 437 8.41 -9.08 38.71
N HIS A 438 7.63 -9.94 39.33
CA HIS A 438 6.22 -9.76 39.67
C HIS A 438 5.94 -8.47 40.45
N VAL A 439 6.80 -8.11 41.44
CA VAL A 439 6.62 -6.89 42.23
C VAL A 439 6.72 -5.60 41.42
N HIS A 440 7.32 -5.66 40.26
CA HIS A 440 7.48 -4.54 39.34
C HIS A 440 6.37 -4.47 38.28
N TYR A 441 5.74 -5.60 37.97
CA TYR A 441 4.71 -5.72 36.92
C TYR A 441 3.47 -4.87 37.15
N ILE A 442 3.22 -4.46 38.41
CA ILE A 442 2.10 -3.56 38.75
C ILE A 442 2.20 -2.17 38.10
N LYS A 443 3.40 -1.77 37.67
CA LYS A 443 3.67 -0.48 37.02
C LYS A 443 3.57 -0.52 35.49
N GLU A 444 3.46 -1.73 34.93
CA GLU A 444 3.48 -1.99 33.49
C GLU A 444 2.06 -1.89 32.87
N ASN A 445 1.95 -2.19 31.56
CA ASN A 445 0.67 -2.23 30.86
C ASN A 445 -0.30 -3.23 31.50
N LEU A 446 -1.59 -3.07 31.23
CA LEU A 446 -2.64 -3.81 31.92
C LEU A 446 -2.53 -5.34 31.75
N LEU A 447 -2.05 -5.83 30.61
CA LEU A 447 -1.86 -7.26 30.36
C LEU A 447 -0.76 -7.85 31.26
N VAL A 448 0.32 -7.11 31.50
CA VAL A 448 1.39 -7.47 32.43
C VAL A 448 0.92 -7.30 33.88
N LYS A 449 0.32 -6.15 34.18
CA LYS A 449 -0.24 -5.82 35.49
C LYS A 449 -1.25 -6.87 35.96
N SER A 450 -2.01 -7.49 35.06
CA SER A 450 -3.00 -8.53 35.37
C SER A 450 -2.40 -9.79 36.02
N LEU A 451 -1.08 -9.97 36.01
CA LEU A 451 -0.40 -11.02 36.76
C LEU A 451 -0.40 -10.78 38.27
N CYS A 452 -0.53 -9.52 38.69
CA CYS A 452 -0.43 -9.11 40.07
C CYS A 452 -1.79 -9.09 40.76
N PRO A 453 -1.94 -9.60 42.02
CA PRO A 453 -3.19 -9.50 42.80
C PRO A 453 -3.71 -8.07 42.93
N LEU A 454 -2.82 -7.10 43.12
CA LEU A 454 -3.17 -5.67 43.27
C LEU A 454 -3.87 -5.09 41.98
N ALA A 455 -3.76 -5.73 40.84
CA ALA A 455 -4.46 -5.28 39.63
C ALA A 455 -6.00 -5.42 39.75
N TYR A 456 -6.46 -6.30 40.60
CA TYR A 456 -7.87 -6.61 40.84
C TYR A 456 -8.46 -5.83 42.01
N GLU A 457 -7.61 -5.14 42.80
CA GLU A 457 -7.98 -4.33 43.94
C GLU A 457 -8.25 -2.89 43.45
N ASN A 458 -9.37 -2.30 43.86
CA ASN A 458 -9.71 -0.91 43.59
C ASN A 458 -9.63 -0.51 42.10
N ASN A 459 -9.86 -1.48 41.19
CA ASN A 459 -9.88 -1.28 39.76
C ASN A 459 -11.23 -1.74 39.13
N PRO A 460 -12.31 -0.96 39.34
CA PRO A 460 -13.65 -1.35 38.90
C PRO A 460 -13.72 -1.49 37.35
N ASN A 461 -13.02 -0.67 36.59
CA ASN A 461 -13.03 -0.75 35.13
C ASN A 461 -12.44 -2.08 34.63
N PHE A 462 -11.34 -2.53 35.19
CA PHE A 462 -10.76 -3.82 34.83
C PHE A 462 -11.61 -5.00 35.28
N THR A 463 -12.19 -4.90 36.47
CA THR A 463 -13.11 -5.93 36.99
C THR A 463 -14.38 -6.03 36.12
N ASN A 464 -14.94 -4.91 35.72
CA ASN A 464 -16.08 -4.86 34.82
C ASN A 464 -15.72 -5.44 33.42
N LEU A 465 -14.57 -5.07 32.86
CA LEU A 465 -14.08 -5.65 31.60
C LEU A 465 -14.04 -7.18 31.67
N LYS A 466 -13.35 -7.71 32.71
CA LYS A 466 -13.22 -9.15 32.92
C LYS A 466 -14.58 -9.85 32.98
N ASN A 467 -15.52 -9.31 33.77
CA ASN A 467 -16.84 -9.92 34.02
C ASN A 467 -17.76 -9.80 32.78
N ASN A 468 -17.82 -8.62 32.17
CA ASN A 468 -18.71 -8.37 31.00
C ASN A 468 -18.31 -9.18 29.77
N LEU A 469 -17.01 -9.42 29.57
CA LEU A 469 -16.51 -10.19 28.43
C LEU A 469 -16.22 -11.66 28.78
N GLY A 470 -16.42 -12.08 30.03
CA GLY A 470 -16.16 -13.45 30.47
C GLY A 470 -14.70 -13.88 30.34
N LEU A 471 -13.76 -12.91 30.36
CA LEU A 471 -12.34 -13.19 30.15
C LEU A 471 -11.70 -13.85 31.38
N PRO A 472 -10.96 -14.96 31.24
CA PRO A 472 -10.41 -15.73 32.35
C PRO A 472 -9.15 -15.11 32.95
N PHE A 473 -9.18 -13.79 33.23
CA PHE A 473 -8.09 -13.11 33.93
C PHE A 473 -8.00 -13.57 35.38
N ARG A 474 -6.79 -13.87 35.84
CA ARG A 474 -6.48 -14.11 37.24
C ARG A 474 -5.06 -13.65 37.60
N ALA A 475 -4.84 -13.40 38.85
CA ALA A 475 -3.51 -13.15 39.40
C ALA A 475 -2.73 -14.46 39.55
N HIS A 476 -1.41 -14.37 39.42
CA HIS A 476 -0.49 -15.49 39.56
C HIS A 476 0.56 -15.11 40.59
N THR A 477 0.53 -15.73 41.79
CA THR A 477 1.54 -15.52 42.87
C THR A 477 2.81 -16.32 42.62
N GLU A 478 2.70 -17.43 41.91
CA GLU A 478 3.77 -18.21 41.28
C GLU A 478 3.50 -18.31 39.78
N PHE A 479 4.49 -18.68 39.00
CA PHE A 479 4.32 -18.82 37.56
C PHE A 479 4.94 -20.13 37.08
N LYS A 480 4.09 -21.12 36.91
CA LYS A 480 4.42 -22.49 36.60
C LYS A 480 3.85 -22.86 35.22
N LYS A 481 4.13 -24.08 34.76
CA LYS A 481 3.61 -24.63 33.49
C LYS A 481 2.10 -24.46 33.31
N LYS A 482 1.33 -24.78 34.36
CA LYS A 482 -0.14 -24.61 34.38
C LYS A 482 -0.57 -23.15 34.13
N ASP A 483 0.23 -22.18 34.61
CA ASP A 483 -0.09 -20.77 34.50
C ASP A 483 0.14 -20.24 33.08
N ILE A 484 1.13 -20.79 32.37
CA ILE A 484 1.31 -20.56 30.94
C ILE A 484 0.11 -21.08 30.15
N ASP A 485 -0.37 -22.31 30.43
CA ASP A 485 -1.53 -22.89 29.77
C ASP A 485 -2.80 -22.06 30.00
N GLU A 486 -3.00 -21.54 31.20
CA GLU A 486 -4.12 -20.64 31.53
C GLU A 486 -4.03 -19.31 30.80
N ARG A 487 -2.85 -18.72 30.70
CA ARG A 487 -2.67 -17.50 29.92
C ARG A 487 -2.82 -17.71 28.42
N GLN A 488 -2.48 -18.87 27.90
CA GLN A 488 -2.78 -19.20 26.49
C GLN A 488 -4.30 -19.19 26.24
N LYS A 489 -5.10 -19.76 27.17
CA LYS A 489 -6.57 -19.71 27.09
C LYS A 489 -7.10 -18.28 27.20
N LEU A 490 -6.50 -17.46 28.05
CA LEU A 490 -6.82 -16.03 28.14
C LEU A 490 -6.57 -15.34 26.80
N TYR A 491 -5.39 -15.54 26.20
CA TYR A 491 -5.06 -14.92 24.91
C TYR A 491 -5.96 -15.44 23.78
N GLN A 492 -6.32 -16.72 23.80
CA GLN A 492 -7.30 -17.27 22.87
C GLN A 492 -8.65 -16.54 23.01
N ALA A 493 -9.19 -16.44 24.22
CA ALA A 493 -10.46 -15.77 24.46
C ALA A 493 -10.45 -14.29 24.04
N ILE A 494 -9.34 -13.60 24.26
CA ILE A 494 -9.16 -12.20 23.81
C ILE A 494 -9.13 -12.13 22.29
N CYS A 495 -8.39 -13.02 21.63
CA CYS A 495 -8.33 -13.07 20.15
C CYS A 495 -9.70 -13.34 19.53
N GLU A 496 -10.50 -14.21 20.13
CA GLU A 496 -11.89 -14.49 19.72
C GLU A 496 -12.78 -13.26 19.82
N GLN A 497 -12.53 -12.35 20.77
CA GLN A 497 -13.26 -11.08 20.89
C GLN A 497 -12.77 -10.02 19.89
N ILE A 498 -11.45 -9.92 19.67
CA ILE A 498 -10.87 -8.92 18.75
C ILE A 498 -11.22 -9.26 17.29
N TRP A 499 -11.05 -10.53 16.91
CA TRP A 499 -11.21 -11.04 15.55
C TRP A 499 -12.42 -11.97 15.41
N ASP A 500 -13.55 -11.49 15.92
CA ASP A 500 -14.84 -12.17 15.75
C ASP A 500 -15.20 -12.31 14.28
N HIS A 501 -15.78 -13.47 13.93
CA HIS A 501 -16.22 -13.75 12.56
C HIS A 501 -17.44 -12.93 12.12
N GLU A 502 -18.25 -12.44 13.05
CA GLU A 502 -19.45 -11.67 12.73
C GLU A 502 -19.17 -10.23 12.27
N LEU A 503 -17.92 -9.78 12.33
CA LEU A 503 -17.47 -8.43 11.92
C LEU A 503 -18.30 -7.30 12.56
N LYS A 504 -19.00 -7.56 13.70
CA LYS A 504 -19.75 -6.56 14.44
C LYS A 504 -18.80 -5.48 14.98
N ASN A 505 -19.25 -4.24 14.94
CA ASN A 505 -18.49 -3.07 15.43
C ASN A 505 -18.23 -3.13 16.94
#